data_a13b685bb8c22c3ec2506f3137f05345
#
_entry.id   a13b685bb8c22c3ec2506f3137f05345
#
_cell.length_a   1.000
_cell.length_b   1.000
_cell.length_c   1.000
_cell.angle_alpha   90.00
_cell.angle_beta   90.00
_cell.angle_gamma   90.00
#
_symmetry.space_group_name_H-M   'P 1'
#
loop_
_entity.id
_entity.type
_entity.pdbx_description
1 polymer ?
#
loop_
_entity_poly.entity_id
_entity_poly.type
_entity_poly.pdbx_seq_one_letter_code
_entity_poly.pdbx_strand_id
1 'polypeptide(L)'
;MPEGEEDFAQAAVQAAKEEGVLLEIVYGMVNTRKEQGLLLHMESLRKIYVLSEGKKEEGIPLCIEYITSEESKEIVSMRRVKANSTFSDLLDLSKENIKAVKIAGRLYRPEILDQALEESVTFGDGVIRIYDKSCCIVDFVEKDIHREREESCGKCTFCREGLYQFDLRLEEIKSKKGDTKALEVMKRIGRAMTFNTLCSVGQFSSFELLDSLELFADEYEEHIKKKNCPAGVCKAFTSMYIDPRKCKGCGECLKVCGEDCIEGFTGYIHMIEDDYCSKCDACSSVCPEKAIYKVKEKLPKLPDRLTRVGFFKRF
;
A
#
# COMPACT_ATOMS: atom_id res chain seq x y z
N MET A 1 -13.26 -3.80 13.94
CA MET A 1 -13.41 -5.09 14.67
C MET A 1 -14.69 -5.76 14.26
N PRO A 2 -14.78 -7.11 14.25
CA PRO A 2 -16.06 -7.79 14.00
C PRO A 2 -17.11 -7.39 15.03
N GLU A 3 -18.38 -7.41 14.64
CA GLU A 3 -19.50 -7.25 15.60
C GLU A 3 -19.33 -8.25 16.75
N GLY A 4 -19.38 -7.77 17.98
CA GLY A 4 -19.18 -8.56 19.20
C GLY A 4 -17.74 -8.60 19.75
N GLU A 5 -16.72 -8.21 19.02
CA GLU A 5 -15.35 -8.13 19.59
C GLU A 5 -15.14 -6.87 20.41
N GLU A 6 -15.81 -5.79 20.08
CA GLU A 6 -15.78 -4.56 20.86
C GLU A 6 -16.46 -4.75 22.21
N ASP A 7 -17.60 -5.43 22.21
CA ASP A 7 -18.32 -5.80 23.44
C ASP A 7 -17.48 -6.73 24.32
N PHE A 8 -16.82 -7.72 23.71
CA PHE A 8 -15.91 -8.62 24.43
C PHE A 8 -14.72 -7.87 25.01
N ALA A 9 -14.12 -6.95 24.26
CA ALA A 9 -12.99 -6.15 24.70
C ALA A 9 -13.37 -5.27 25.91
N GLN A 10 -14.52 -4.62 25.86
CA GLN A 10 -15.05 -3.80 26.95
C GLN A 10 -15.37 -4.66 28.19
N ALA A 11 -15.99 -5.82 27.99
CA ALA A 11 -16.28 -6.75 29.08
C ALA A 11 -14.99 -7.28 29.75
N ALA A 12 -13.95 -7.56 28.96
CA ALA A 12 -12.65 -8.00 29.49
C ALA A 12 -11.97 -6.91 30.32
N VAL A 13 -12.02 -5.64 29.88
CA VAL A 13 -11.49 -4.50 30.66
C VAL A 13 -12.25 -4.32 31.97
N GLN A 14 -13.56 -4.44 31.94
CA GLN A 14 -14.40 -4.32 33.14
C GLN A 14 -14.10 -5.45 34.14
N ALA A 15 -14.05 -6.69 33.69
CA ALA A 15 -13.73 -7.84 34.53
C ALA A 15 -12.31 -7.73 35.13
N ALA A 16 -11.32 -7.32 34.34
CA ALA A 16 -9.98 -7.09 34.84
C ALA A 16 -9.91 -6.03 35.93
N LYS A 17 -10.70 -4.94 35.78
CA LYS A 17 -10.81 -3.87 36.74
C LYS A 17 -11.41 -4.34 38.08
N GLU A 18 -12.41 -5.22 38.03
CA GLU A 18 -13.04 -5.84 39.21
C GLU A 18 -12.05 -6.72 39.98
N GLU A 19 -11.13 -7.36 39.29
CA GLU A 19 -10.06 -8.20 39.85
C GLU A 19 -8.80 -7.38 40.19
N GLY A 20 -8.82 -6.07 40.05
CA GLY A 20 -7.67 -5.18 40.36
C GLY A 20 -6.52 -5.29 39.37
N VAL A 21 -6.78 -5.81 38.16
CA VAL A 21 -5.80 -5.94 37.08
C VAL A 21 -5.98 -4.76 36.12
N LEU A 22 -4.88 -4.10 35.76
CA LEU A 22 -4.89 -3.09 34.72
C LEU A 22 -4.84 -3.79 33.36
N LEU A 23 -5.93 -3.69 32.62
CA LEU A 23 -6.02 -4.14 31.22
C LEU A 23 -6.27 -2.95 30.33
N GLU A 24 -5.38 -2.75 29.36
CA GLU A 24 -5.50 -1.71 28.33
C GLU A 24 -5.60 -2.35 26.96
N ILE A 25 -6.51 -1.85 26.13
CA ILE A 25 -6.65 -2.31 24.75
C ILE A 25 -5.90 -1.36 23.84
N VAL A 26 -4.93 -1.91 23.12
CA VAL A 26 -4.10 -1.16 22.17
C VAL A 26 -4.39 -1.66 20.75
N TYR A 27 -4.62 -0.73 19.83
CA TYR A 27 -4.90 -1.02 18.43
C TYR A 27 -3.65 -0.82 17.59
N GLY A 28 -3.39 -1.74 16.68
CA GLY A 28 -2.25 -1.68 15.76
C GLY A 28 -0.98 -2.32 16.32
N MET A 29 0.17 -1.93 15.77
CA MET A 29 1.46 -2.45 16.21
C MET A 29 1.89 -1.79 17.51
N VAL A 30 2.24 -2.60 18.50
CA VAL A 30 2.63 -2.16 19.84
C VAL A 30 4.15 -2.22 19.99
N ASN A 31 4.75 -1.10 20.36
CA ASN A 31 6.15 -1.07 20.73
C ASN A 31 6.33 -1.52 22.20
N THR A 32 6.56 -2.81 22.40
CA THR A 32 6.69 -3.45 23.72
C THR A 32 7.87 -2.96 24.57
N ARG A 33 8.69 -2.02 24.08
CA ARG A 33 9.88 -1.55 24.80
C ARG A 33 9.58 -0.63 25.98
N LYS A 34 8.44 0.04 25.95
CA LYS A 34 8.08 1.07 26.94
C LYS A 34 7.12 0.57 28.00
N GLU A 35 6.57 -0.62 27.82
CA GLU A 35 5.51 -1.11 28.68
C GLU A 35 5.96 -2.27 29.55
N GLN A 36 5.69 -2.16 30.83
CA GLN A 36 5.88 -3.24 31.80
C GLN A 36 4.55 -4.01 31.90
N GLY A 37 4.47 -5.16 31.26
CA GLY A 37 3.25 -5.96 31.28
C GLY A 37 3.31 -7.15 30.32
N LEU A 38 2.27 -7.96 30.35
CA LEU A 38 2.06 -9.06 29.41
C LEU A 38 1.22 -8.55 28.26
N LEU A 39 1.79 -8.55 27.06
CA LEU A 39 1.05 -8.27 25.84
C LEU A 39 0.41 -9.56 25.31
N LEU A 40 -0.91 -9.55 25.20
CA LEU A 40 -1.69 -10.64 24.61
C LEU A 40 -2.42 -10.13 23.37
N HIS A 41 -2.36 -10.92 22.30
CA HIS A 41 -3.24 -10.69 21.15
C HIS A 41 -4.69 -10.95 21.57
N MET A 42 -5.63 -10.11 21.12
CA MET A 42 -7.06 -10.21 21.49
C MET A 42 -7.63 -11.60 21.22
N GLU A 43 -7.30 -12.21 20.11
CA GLU A 43 -7.75 -13.56 19.79
C GLU A 43 -7.16 -14.62 20.73
N SER A 44 -5.94 -14.44 21.21
CA SER A 44 -5.36 -15.32 22.24
C SER A 44 -6.11 -15.22 23.56
N LEU A 45 -6.46 -13.99 23.97
CA LEU A 45 -7.28 -13.77 25.16
C LEU A 45 -8.66 -14.39 25.02
N ARG A 46 -9.28 -14.22 23.86
CA ARG A 46 -10.58 -14.81 23.54
C ARG A 46 -10.54 -16.34 23.56
N LYS A 47 -9.51 -16.96 22.97
CA LYS A 47 -9.31 -18.42 23.02
C LYS A 47 -9.14 -18.93 24.44
N ILE A 48 -8.39 -18.22 25.28
CA ILE A 48 -8.23 -18.57 26.71
C ILE A 48 -9.59 -18.54 27.40
N TYR A 49 -10.38 -17.48 27.18
CA TYR A 49 -11.73 -17.36 27.77
C TYR A 49 -12.66 -18.51 27.32
N VAL A 50 -12.73 -18.79 26.03
CA VAL A 50 -13.56 -19.86 25.48
C VAL A 50 -13.18 -21.23 26.03
N LEU A 51 -11.88 -21.50 26.18
CA LEU A 51 -11.39 -22.72 26.77
C LEU A 51 -11.71 -22.80 28.28
N SER A 52 -11.65 -21.68 29.03
CA SER A 52 -12.01 -21.66 30.44
C SER A 52 -13.49 -21.96 30.69
N GLU A 53 -14.35 -21.61 29.73
CA GLU A 53 -15.78 -21.95 29.73
C GLU A 53 -16.08 -23.40 29.28
N GLY A 54 -15.04 -24.20 29.00
CA GLY A 54 -15.19 -25.56 28.50
C GLY A 54 -15.78 -25.66 27.09
N LYS A 55 -15.81 -24.55 26.37
CA LYS A 55 -16.31 -24.47 24.99
C LYS A 55 -15.19 -24.73 24.00
N LYS A 56 -15.51 -25.31 22.85
CA LYS A 56 -14.62 -25.38 21.70
C LYS A 56 -15.11 -24.39 20.64
N GLU A 57 -14.23 -23.51 20.22
CA GLU A 57 -14.51 -22.62 19.12
C GLU A 57 -13.89 -23.20 17.85
N GLU A 58 -14.73 -23.41 16.84
CA GLU A 58 -14.26 -23.92 15.54
C GLU A 58 -14.01 -22.73 14.60
N GLY A 59 -12.92 -22.82 13.85
CA GLY A 59 -12.59 -21.89 12.77
C GLY A 59 -11.48 -20.90 13.11
N ILE A 60 -10.95 -20.32 12.05
CA ILE A 60 -9.84 -19.40 12.04
C ILE A 60 -10.40 -18.00 11.81
N PRO A 61 -10.09 -17.02 12.68
CA PRO A 61 -10.51 -15.64 12.44
C PRO A 61 -9.69 -15.05 11.29
N LEU A 62 -10.36 -14.50 10.30
CA LEU A 62 -9.72 -13.83 9.17
C LEU A 62 -10.31 -12.45 8.96
N CYS A 63 -9.42 -11.49 8.74
CA CYS A 63 -9.74 -10.18 8.21
C CYS A 63 -9.27 -10.11 6.74
N ILE A 64 -10.13 -9.71 5.85
CA ILE A 64 -9.80 -9.56 4.42
C ILE A 64 -9.92 -8.07 4.07
N GLU A 65 -8.80 -7.48 3.68
CA GLU A 65 -8.72 -6.11 3.18
C GLU A 65 -8.57 -6.14 1.67
N TYR A 66 -9.43 -5.42 0.95
CA TYR A 66 -9.29 -5.17 -0.48
C TYR A 66 -8.69 -3.78 -0.70
N ILE A 67 -7.61 -3.70 -1.47
CA ILE A 67 -6.81 -2.49 -1.65
C ILE A 67 -6.79 -2.13 -3.12
N THR A 68 -7.18 -0.89 -3.41
CA THR A 68 -7.10 -0.28 -4.75
C THR A 68 -6.04 0.81 -4.80
N SER A 69 -5.76 1.34 -5.98
CA SER A 69 -4.81 2.46 -6.18
C SER A 69 -5.23 3.75 -5.49
N GLU A 70 -6.49 3.93 -5.17
CA GLU A 70 -7.03 5.11 -4.48
C GLU A 70 -6.83 5.06 -2.96
N GLU A 71 -6.06 4.07 -2.47
CA GLU A 71 -5.82 3.82 -1.04
C GLU A 71 -7.10 3.56 -0.22
N SER A 72 -8.22 3.32 -0.90
CA SER A 72 -9.44 2.89 -0.24
C SER A 72 -9.23 1.46 0.27
N LYS A 73 -9.07 1.33 1.59
CA LYS A 73 -9.11 0.04 2.25
C LYS A 73 -10.58 -0.30 2.50
N GLU A 74 -11.13 -1.17 1.70
CA GLU A 74 -12.41 -1.78 2.02
C GLU A 74 -12.16 -3.04 2.85
N ILE A 75 -12.65 -3.06 4.08
CA ILE A 75 -12.74 -4.29 4.87
C ILE A 75 -13.87 -5.11 4.27
N VAL A 76 -13.51 -6.10 3.47
CA VAL A 76 -14.47 -6.92 2.74
C VAL A 76 -15.13 -7.94 3.66
N SER A 77 -14.40 -8.45 4.63
CA SER A 77 -14.93 -9.49 5.53
C SER A 77 -14.07 -9.64 6.78
N MET A 78 -14.74 -9.71 7.90
CA MET A 78 -14.16 -10.19 9.16
C MET A 78 -15.03 -11.35 9.64
N ARG A 79 -14.54 -12.58 9.55
CA ARG A 79 -15.32 -13.77 9.93
C ARG A 79 -14.44 -14.93 10.35
N ARG A 80 -15.04 -15.90 11.03
CA ARG A 80 -14.41 -17.18 11.30
C ARG A 80 -14.68 -18.14 10.16
N VAL A 81 -13.64 -18.79 9.71
CA VAL A 81 -13.65 -19.74 8.59
C VAL A 81 -13.23 -21.09 9.05
N LYS A 82 -13.90 -22.13 8.54
CA LYS A 82 -13.50 -23.50 8.83
C LYS A 82 -12.14 -23.79 8.19
N ALA A 83 -11.31 -24.54 8.89
CA ALA A 83 -10.10 -25.11 8.29
C ALA A 83 -10.50 -25.94 7.05
N ASN A 84 -9.70 -25.89 5.99
CA ASN A 84 -9.95 -26.47 4.68
C ASN A 84 -10.95 -25.73 3.76
N SER A 85 -11.49 -24.58 4.17
CA SER A 85 -12.15 -23.68 3.20
C SER A 85 -11.10 -23.10 2.23
N THR A 86 -11.47 -22.89 0.99
CA THR A 86 -10.61 -22.13 0.06
C THR A 86 -10.87 -20.65 0.22
N PHE A 87 -9.90 -19.80 -0.13
CA PHE A 87 -10.12 -18.35 -0.17
C PHE A 87 -11.23 -17.98 -1.16
N SER A 88 -11.34 -18.75 -2.25
CA SER A 88 -12.39 -18.56 -3.27
C SER A 88 -13.78 -18.74 -2.73
N ASP A 89 -13.96 -19.63 -1.73
CA ASP A 89 -15.26 -19.85 -1.09
C ASP A 89 -15.66 -18.66 -0.19
N LEU A 90 -14.70 -17.81 0.15
CA LEU A 90 -14.87 -16.69 1.07
C LEU A 90 -15.02 -15.35 0.37
N LEU A 91 -14.58 -15.26 -0.88
CA LEU A 91 -14.51 -14.03 -1.63
C LEU A 91 -15.46 -14.10 -2.82
N ASP A 92 -16.46 -13.24 -2.80
CA ASP A 92 -17.32 -12.98 -3.98
C ASP A 92 -16.61 -12.00 -4.94
N LEU A 93 -15.31 -12.21 -5.19
CA LEU A 93 -14.48 -11.34 -6.00
C LEU A 93 -14.02 -12.07 -7.26
N SER A 94 -14.09 -11.36 -8.39
CA SER A 94 -13.51 -11.86 -9.64
C SER A 94 -11.98 -11.87 -9.53
N LYS A 95 -11.36 -13.06 -9.60
CA LYS A 95 -9.91 -13.24 -9.62
C LYS A 95 -9.22 -12.47 -10.74
N GLU A 96 -9.95 -12.19 -11.83
CA GLU A 96 -9.42 -11.47 -12.98
C GLU A 96 -8.95 -10.05 -12.62
N ASN A 97 -9.49 -9.46 -11.56
CA ASN A 97 -9.12 -8.11 -11.10
C ASN A 97 -8.02 -8.13 -10.04
N ILE A 98 -7.65 -9.30 -9.50
CA ILE A 98 -6.63 -9.39 -8.46
C ILE A 98 -5.24 -9.44 -9.10
N LYS A 99 -4.31 -8.66 -8.56
CA LYS A 99 -2.89 -8.63 -8.94
C LYS A 99 -2.04 -9.45 -7.99
N ALA A 100 -2.20 -9.23 -6.70
CA ALA A 100 -1.39 -9.87 -5.66
C ALA A 100 -2.21 -10.10 -4.39
N VAL A 101 -1.74 -11.04 -3.58
CA VAL A 101 -2.32 -11.36 -2.26
C VAL A 101 -1.18 -11.39 -1.25
N LYS A 102 -1.32 -10.63 -0.14
CA LYS A 102 -0.35 -10.64 0.96
C LYS A 102 -0.94 -11.39 2.15
N ILE A 103 -0.22 -12.39 2.65
CA ILE A 103 -0.60 -13.24 3.77
C ILE A 103 0.62 -13.44 4.66
N ALA A 104 0.52 -13.12 5.94
CA ALA A 104 1.57 -13.36 6.94
C ALA A 104 2.97 -12.85 6.49
N GLY A 105 3.03 -11.65 5.91
CA GLY A 105 4.26 -11.06 5.43
C GLY A 105 4.82 -11.66 4.13
N ARG A 106 4.10 -12.60 3.49
CA ARG A 106 4.46 -13.21 2.21
C ARG A 106 3.56 -12.66 1.10
N LEU A 107 4.13 -12.49 -0.07
CA LEU A 107 3.41 -12.06 -1.26
C LEU A 107 3.19 -13.25 -2.20
N TYR A 108 2.00 -13.32 -2.77
CA TYR A 108 1.58 -14.40 -3.65
C TYR A 108 0.90 -13.84 -4.89
N ARG A 109 0.88 -14.64 -5.96
CA ARG A 109 0.01 -14.41 -7.10
C ARG A 109 -1.43 -14.88 -6.79
N PRO A 110 -2.44 -14.45 -7.57
CA PRO A 110 -3.86 -14.75 -7.30
C PRO A 110 -4.20 -16.25 -7.21
N GLU A 111 -3.36 -17.13 -7.77
CA GLU A 111 -3.56 -18.58 -7.75
C GLU A 111 -3.55 -19.18 -6.33
N ILE A 112 -2.97 -18.48 -5.35
CA ILE A 112 -3.02 -18.89 -3.95
C ILE A 112 -4.47 -19.00 -3.43
N LEU A 113 -5.39 -18.25 -4.02
CA LEU A 113 -6.78 -18.21 -3.61
C LEU A 113 -7.54 -19.53 -3.87
N ASP A 114 -6.98 -20.42 -4.69
CA ASP A 114 -7.52 -21.76 -4.96
C ASP A 114 -7.03 -22.81 -3.97
N GLN A 115 -6.04 -22.46 -3.15
CA GLN A 115 -5.50 -23.37 -2.16
C GLN A 115 -6.36 -23.37 -0.89
N ALA A 116 -6.38 -24.51 -0.23
CA ALA A 116 -7.03 -24.63 1.08
C ALA A 116 -6.33 -23.74 2.10
N LEU A 117 -7.14 -23.12 2.96
CA LEU A 117 -6.65 -22.39 4.13
C LEU A 117 -6.02 -23.39 5.11
N GLU A 118 -4.71 -23.43 5.11
CA GLU A 118 -3.99 -24.13 6.17
C GLU A 118 -3.85 -23.21 7.39
N GLU A 119 -3.73 -23.78 8.59
CA GLU A 119 -3.47 -22.99 9.79
C GLU A 119 -2.20 -22.14 9.68
N SER A 120 -1.21 -22.58 8.90
CA SER A 120 0.03 -21.85 8.61
C SER A 120 -0.19 -20.49 7.95
N VAL A 121 -1.27 -20.32 7.19
CA VAL A 121 -1.65 -19.06 6.53
C VAL A 121 -2.09 -18.00 7.53
N THR A 122 -2.50 -18.39 8.73
CA THR A 122 -2.99 -17.46 9.76
C THR A 122 -1.92 -17.00 10.74
N PHE A 123 -0.69 -17.49 10.62
CA PHE A 123 0.43 -17.01 11.40
C PHE A 123 0.87 -15.62 10.88
N GLY A 124 0.49 -14.60 11.58
CA GLY A 124 0.78 -13.21 11.27
C GLY A 124 -0.20 -12.31 11.99
N ASP A 125 -0.58 -11.22 11.34
CA ASP A 125 -1.57 -10.28 11.85
C ASP A 125 -3.04 -10.75 11.68
N GLY A 126 -3.26 -11.92 11.08
CA GLY A 126 -4.60 -12.45 10.77
C GLY A 126 -5.29 -11.69 9.63
N VAL A 127 -4.56 -10.87 8.91
CA VAL A 127 -5.08 -10.05 7.81
C VAL A 127 -4.57 -10.57 6.47
N ILE A 128 -5.51 -10.77 5.56
CA ILE A 128 -5.23 -11.08 4.16
C ILE A 128 -5.47 -9.81 3.36
N ARG A 129 -4.44 -9.30 2.71
CA ARG A 129 -4.54 -8.12 1.86
C ARG A 129 -4.57 -8.51 0.40
N ILE A 130 -5.62 -8.10 -0.29
CA ILE A 130 -5.84 -8.35 -1.71
C ILE A 130 -5.65 -7.06 -2.46
N TYR A 131 -4.66 -7.03 -3.33
CA TYR A 131 -4.33 -5.89 -4.19
C TYR A 131 -4.90 -6.10 -5.58
N ASP A 132 -5.67 -5.14 -6.08
CA ASP A 132 -6.21 -5.21 -7.42
C ASP A 132 -5.20 -4.80 -8.51
N LYS A 133 -5.58 -4.92 -9.77
CA LYS A 133 -4.72 -4.57 -10.92
C LYS A 133 -4.41 -3.07 -11.04
N SER A 134 -5.14 -2.20 -10.34
CA SER A 134 -4.84 -0.77 -10.30
C SER A 134 -3.65 -0.45 -9.40
N CYS A 135 -3.27 -1.36 -8.49
CA CYS A 135 -2.13 -1.19 -7.61
C CYS A 135 -0.79 -1.37 -8.35
N CYS A 136 0.22 -0.62 -7.94
CA CYS A 136 1.61 -0.82 -8.35
C CYS A 136 2.35 -1.61 -7.27
N ILE A 137 2.98 -2.73 -7.66
CA ILE A 137 3.74 -3.58 -6.73
C ILE A 137 4.87 -2.79 -6.08
N VAL A 138 5.63 -2.03 -6.87
CA VAL A 138 6.76 -1.24 -6.36
C VAL A 138 6.29 -0.19 -5.35
N ASP A 139 5.13 0.42 -5.60
CA ASP A 139 4.58 1.47 -4.74
C ASP A 139 4.10 0.94 -3.39
N PHE A 140 3.33 -0.16 -3.38
CA PHE A 140 2.84 -0.67 -2.11
C PHE A 140 3.93 -1.36 -1.28
N VAL A 141 4.87 -2.07 -1.92
CA VAL A 141 6.01 -2.67 -1.22
C VAL A 141 6.90 -1.58 -0.59
N GLU A 142 7.14 -0.48 -1.32
CA GLU A 142 7.89 0.64 -0.76
C GLU A 142 7.17 1.26 0.44
N LYS A 143 5.85 1.51 0.35
CA LYS A 143 5.05 2.05 1.47
C LYS A 143 5.07 1.14 2.70
N ASP A 144 5.00 -0.18 2.51
CA ASP A 144 5.08 -1.14 3.59
C ASP A 144 6.48 -1.16 4.21
N ILE A 145 7.54 -1.19 3.41
CA ILE A 145 8.93 -1.13 3.88
C ILE A 145 9.23 0.18 4.61
N HIS A 146 8.74 1.31 4.09
CA HIS A 146 8.90 2.61 4.73
C HIS A 146 8.28 2.62 6.14
N ARG A 147 7.02 2.17 6.25
CA ARG A 147 6.33 2.04 7.53
C ARG A 147 7.07 1.12 8.50
N GLU A 148 7.50 -0.05 8.04
CA GLU A 148 8.23 -1.02 8.87
C GLU A 148 9.60 -0.49 9.31
N ARG A 149 10.25 0.34 8.50
CA ARG A 149 11.47 1.05 8.87
C ARG A 149 11.22 2.04 10.01
N GLU A 150 10.14 2.83 9.96
CA GLU A 150 9.80 3.77 11.03
C GLU A 150 9.41 3.06 12.33
N GLU A 151 8.69 1.95 12.22
CA GLU A 151 8.26 1.14 13.35
C GLU A 151 9.36 0.22 13.89
N SER A 152 10.44 0.03 13.16
CA SER A 152 11.55 -0.84 13.52
C SER A 152 12.20 -0.43 14.84
N CYS A 153 12.50 -1.43 15.63
CA CYS A 153 13.20 -1.21 16.90
C CYS A 153 14.68 -0.78 16.75
N GLY A 154 15.28 -0.89 15.56
CA GLY A 154 16.66 -0.49 15.27
C GLY A 154 17.77 -1.29 15.96
N LYS A 155 17.45 -2.35 16.75
CA LYS A 155 18.45 -3.13 17.50
C LYS A 155 19.32 -4.02 16.60
N CYS A 156 18.69 -4.69 15.61
CA CYS A 156 19.40 -5.57 14.69
C CYS A 156 20.01 -4.74 13.57
N THR A 157 21.33 -4.79 13.41
CA THR A 157 22.03 -4.06 12.34
C THR A 157 21.47 -4.43 10.95
N PHE A 158 21.27 -5.72 10.68
CA PHE A 158 20.72 -6.15 9.40
C PHE A 158 19.30 -5.62 9.13
N CYS A 159 18.44 -5.54 10.16
CA CYS A 159 17.10 -4.96 10.02
C CYS A 159 17.19 -3.46 9.76
N ARG A 160 17.87 -2.70 10.63
CA ARG A 160 17.97 -1.24 10.54
C ARG A 160 18.57 -0.78 9.21
N GLU A 161 19.73 -1.33 8.84
CA GLU A 161 20.42 -0.94 7.61
C GLU A 161 19.73 -1.52 6.37
N GLY A 162 19.19 -2.74 6.48
CA GLY A 162 18.49 -3.40 5.39
C GLY A 162 17.21 -2.68 5.01
N LEU A 163 16.35 -2.34 5.97
CA LEU A 163 15.13 -1.56 5.72
C LEU A 163 15.45 -0.19 5.14
N TYR A 164 16.49 0.48 5.63
CA TYR A 164 16.95 1.75 5.07
C TYR A 164 17.37 1.61 3.60
N GLN A 165 18.12 0.57 3.26
CA GLN A 165 18.56 0.32 1.87
C GLN A 165 17.38 -0.06 0.97
N PHE A 166 16.41 -0.81 1.46
CA PHE A 166 15.22 -1.16 0.70
C PHE A 166 14.38 0.06 0.37
N ASP A 167 14.06 0.86 1.38
CA ASP A 167 13.29 2.09 1.26
C ASP A 167 13.94 3.04 0.23
N LEU A 168 15.24 3.33 0.39
CA LEU A 168 15.99 4.17 -0.52
C LEU A 168 15.95 3.65 -1.98
N ARG A 169 16.18 2.35 -2.20
CA ARG A 169 16.22 1.78 -3.55
C ARG A 169 14.85 1.71 -4.20
N LEU A 170 13.82 1.42 -3.44
CA LEU A 170 12.45 1.42 -3.95
C LEU A 170 12.01 2.84 -4.31
N GLU A 171 12.35 3.83 -3.49
CA GLU A 171 12.11 5.24 -3.81
C GLU A 171 12.86 5.68 -5.07
N GLU A 172 14.14 5.30 -5.23
CA GLU A 172 14.89 5.56 -6.46
C GLU A 172 14.20 4.95 -7.70
N ILE A 173 13.67 3.73 -7.60
CA ILE A 173 12.91 3.08 -8.68
C ILE A 173 11.63 3.86 -8.98
N LYS A 174 10.87 4.24 -7.96
CA LYS A 174 9.62 5.03 -8.10
C LYS A 174 9.86 6.43 -8.68
N SER A 175 11.05 7.00 -8.48
CA SER A 175 11.43 8.33 -8.97
C SER A 175 12.22 8.32 -10.29
N LYS A 176 12.19 7.22 -11.06
CA LYS A 176 12.91 7.02 -12.35
C LYS A 176 14.44 6.96 -12.23
N LYS A 177 15.00 6.97 -11.03
CA LYS A 177 16.44 6.98 -10.78
C LYS A 177 17.03 5.57 -10.58
N GLY A 178 16.18 4.57 -10.34
CA GLY A 178 16.58 3.19 -10.09
C GLY A 178 17.29 2.54 -11.28
N ASP A 179 18.17 1.60 -10.97
CA ASP A 179 18.88 0.76 -11.91
C ASP A 179 18.71 -0.75 -11.60
N THR A 180 19.15 -1.61 -12.51
CA THR A 180 19.05 -3.07 -12.34
C THR A 180 19.98 -3.61 -11.26
N LYS A 181 21.08 -2.91 -10.94
CA LYS A 181 22.01 -3.31 -9.87
C LYS A 181 21.33 -3.20 -8.50
N ALA A 182 20.41 -2.24 -8.34
CA ALA A 182 19.64 -2.07 -7.12
C ALA A 182 18.87 -3.35 -6.78
N LEU A 183 18.29 -4.05 -7.78
CA LEU A 183 17.55 -5.30 -7.56
C LEU A 183 18.44 -6.41 -6.99
N GLU A 184 19.66 -6.55 -7.50
CA GLU A 184 20.61 -7.56 -7.00
C GLU A 184 21.09 -7.23 -5.58
N VAL A 185 21.31 -5.95 -5.29
CA VAL A 185 21.67 -5.50 -3.93
C VAL A 185 20.53 -5.81 -2.96
N MET A 186 19.30 -5.48 -3.31
CA MET A 186 18.12 -5.74 -2.47
C MET A 186 17.92 -7.25 -2.23
N LYS A 187 18.04 -8.10 -3.26
CA LYS A 187 17.98 -9.56 -3.11
C LYS A 187 19.03 -10.09 -2.13
N ARG A 188 20.26 -9.60 -2.23
CA ARG A 188 21.36 -10.02 -1.35
C ARG A 188 21.11 -9.61 0.10
N ILE A 189 20.70 -8.37 0.33
CA ILE A 189 20.36 -7.86 1.67
C ILE A 189 19.16 -8.62 2.22
N GLY A 190 18.09 -8.81 1.45
CA GLY A 190 16.89 -9.53 1.88
C GLY A 190 17.20 -10.95 2.34
N ARG A 191 17.98 -11.70 1.58
CA ARG A 191 18.46 -13.05 1.99
C ARG A 191 19.26 -13.01 3.29
N ALA A 192 20.11 -12.01 3.47
CA ALA A 192 20.86 -11.86 4.72
C ALA A 192 19.94 -11.54 5.90
N MET A 193 18.94 -10.67 5.73
CA MET A 193 17.98 -10.28 6.76
C MET A 193 17.12 -11.47 7.22
N THR A 194 16.73 -12.35 6.31
CA THR A 194 15.90 -13.54 6.63
C THR A 194 16.49 -14.36 7.78
N PHE A 195 17.82 -14.48 7.86
CA PHE A 195 18.49 -15.31 8.86
C PHE A 195 19.16 -14.53 9.98
N ASN A 196 19.39 -13.22 9.80
CA ASN A 196 20.19 -12.43 10.75
C ASN A 196 19.34 -11.35 11.48
N THR A 197 18.02 -11.44 11.43
CA THR A 197 17.12 -10.61 12.21
C THR A 197 16.45 -11.42 13.30
N LEU A 198 16.24 -10.80 14.49
CA LEU A 198 15.79 -11.51 15.70
C LEU A 198 14.27 -11.59 15.84
N CYS A 199 13.51 -10.90 15.00
CA CYS A 199 12.05 -10.86 15.13
C CYS A 199 11.37 -10.83 13.75
N SER A 200 10.05 -11.02 13.77
CA SER A 200 9.20 -11.05 12.58
C SER A 200 9.27 -9.78 11.72
N VAL A 201 9.49 -8.60 12.30
CA VAL A 201 9.56 -7.36 11.52
C VAL A 201 10.62 -7.47 10.41
N GLY A 202 11.87 -7.74 10.76
CA GLY A 202 12.92 -7.85 9.75
C GLY A 202 12.79 -9.07 8.84
N GLN A 203 12.20 -10.17 9.32
CA GLN A 203 11.98 -11.37 8.52
C GLN A 203 10.85 -11.16 7.50
N PHE A 204 9.71 -10.63 7.93
CA PHE A 204 8.55 -10.44 7.06
C PHE A 204 8.80 -9.36 6.01
N SER A 205 9.43 -8.26 6.38
CA SER A 205 9.86 -7.24 5.40
C SER A 205 10.78 -7.84 4.32
N SER A 206 11.71 -8.70 4.73
CA SER A 206 12.61 -9.34 3.77
C SER A 206 11.90 -10.36 2.88
N PHE A 207 10.96 -11.12 3.41
CA PHE A 207 10.16 -12.06 2.61
C PHE A 207 9.29 -11.33 1.59
N GLU A 208 8.56 -10.30 2.02
CA GLU A 208 7.72 -9.50 1.12
C GLU A 208 8.53 -8.93 -0.04
N LEU A 209 9.68 -8.30 0.26
CA LEU A 209 10.54 -7.75 -0.77
C LEU A 209 11.04 -8.84 -1.73
N LEU A 210 11.55 -9.97 -1.21
CA LEU A 210 12.08 -11.06 -2.04
C LEU A 210 10.99 -11.66 -2.93
N ASP A 211 9.81 -11.91 -2.37
CA ASP A 211 8.67 -12.41 -3.12
C ASP A 211 8.25 -11.42 -4.23
N SER A 212 8.24 -10.12 -3.92
CA SER A 212 7.91 -9.09 -4.92
C SER A 212 8.92 -9.07 -6.09
N LEU A 213 10.22 -9.14 -5.78
CA LEU A 213 11.30 -9.15 -6.77
C LEU A 213 11.34 -10.43 -7.60
N GLU A 214 10.78 -11.53 -7.11
CA GLU A 214 10.70 -12.80 -7.83
C GLU A 214 9.42 -12.92 -8.63
N LEU A 215 8.28 -12.72 -7.99
CA LEU A 215 6.97 -12.93 -8.59
C LEU A 215 6.56 -11.82 -9.56
N PHE A 216 7.02 -10.60 -9.35
CA PHE A 216 6.65 -9.42 -10.14
C PHE A 216 7.86 -8.71 -10.76
N ALA A 217 8.89 -9.47 -11.12
CA ALA A 217 10.13 -8.97 -11.71
C ALA A 217 9.88 -8.10 -12.96
N ASP A 218 8.88 -8.45 -13.76
CA ASP A 218 8.44 -7.73 -14.94
C ASP A 218 8.00 -6.28 -14.60
N GLU A 219 7.30 -6.07 -13.50
CA GLU A 219 6.86 -4.73 -13.10
C GLU A 219 8.04 -3.85 -12.64
N TYR A 220 9.04 -4.43 -11.96
CA TYR A 220 10.29 -3.73 -11.65
C TYR A 220 11.08 -3.37 -12.91
N GLU A 221 11.12 -4.28 -13.90
CA GLU A 221 11.78 -4.00 -15.18
C GLU A 221 11.09 -2.89 -15.97
N GLU A 222 9.76 -2.83 -15.96
CA GLU A 222 9.00 -1.73 -16.56
C GLU A 222 9.41 -0.38 -15.96
N HIS A 223 9.48 -0.29 -14.62
CA HIS A 223 9.89 0.94 -13.93
C HIS A 223 11.33 1.34 -14.25
N ILE A 224 12.27 0.37 -14.23
CA ILE A 224 13.69 0.65 -14.38
C ILE A 224 14.09 0.86 -15.84
N LYS A 225 13.74 -0.09 -16.73
CA LYS A 225 14.21 -0.09 -18.13
C LYS A 225 13.33 0.76 -19.04
N LYS A 226 12.01 0.65 -18.92
CA LYS A 226 11.06 1.37 -19.78
C LYS A 226 10.62 2.71 -19.23
N LYS A 227 11.02 3.02 -17.96
CA LYS A 227 10.61 4.23 -17.26
C LYS A 227 9.09 4.43 -17.28
N ASN A 228 8.36 3.35 -17.06
CA ASN A 228 6.91 3.28 -17.08
C ASN A 228 6.37 2.59 -15.82
N CYS A 229 5.29 3.13 -15.23
CA CYS A 229 4.52 2.48 -14.19
C CYS A 229 3.25 1.87 -14.82
N PRO A 230 3.12 0.53 -14.94
CA PRO A 230 1.95 -0.08 -15.59
C PRO A 230 0.62 0.31 -14.94
N ALA A 231 0.60 0.43 -13.62
CA ALA A 231 -0.58 0.87 -12.87
C ALA A 231 -0.84 2.39 -13.02
N GLY A 232 0.21 3.17 -13.30
CA GLY A 232 0.12 4.62 -13.46
C GLY A 232 -0.14 5.39 -12.17
N VAL A 233 0.25 4.82 -11.01
CA VAL A 233 0.09 5.46 -9.70
C VAL A 233 1.36 6.16 -9.22
N CYS A 234 2.53 5.72 -9.68
CA CYS A 234 3.79 6.34 -9.31
C CYS A 234 3.92 7.73 -9.94
N LYS A 235 3.95 8.75 -9.10
CA LYS A 235 3.89 10.17 -9.52
C LYS A 235 4.95 10.55 -10.55
N ALA A 236 6.17 10.00 -10.44
CA ALA A 236 7.25 10.32 -11.37
C ALA A 236 6.97 9.84 -12.82
N PHE A 237 6.10 8.83 -12.99
CA PHE A 237 5.76 8.25 -14.31
C PHE A 237 4.47 8.79 -14.89
N THR A 238 3.84 9.73 -14.22
CA THR A 238 2.65 10.43 -14.71
C THR A 238 2.95 11.91 -14.86
N SER A 239 2.28 12.57 -15.78
CA SER A 239 2.37 14.02 -15.98
C SER A 239 0.97 14.60 -15.94
N MET A 240 0.83 15.80 -15.38
CA MET A 240 -0.41 16.55 -15.44
C MET A 240 -0.45 17.32 -16.76
N TYR A 241 -1.54 17.22 -17.48
CA TYR A 241 -1.69 17.82 -18.80
C TYR A 241 -2.97 18.64 -18.90
N ILE A 242 -2.86 19.85 -19.46
CA ILE A 242 -4.01 20.68 -19.81
C ILE A 242 -4.20 20.58 -21.33
N ASP A 243 -5.33 20.05 -21.78
CA ASP A 243 -5.65 19.95 -23.22
C ASP A 243 -5.88 21.38 -23.78
N PRO A 244 -4.99 21.85 -24.67
CA PRO A 244 -5.08 23.20 -25.22
C PRO A 244 -6.36 23.48 -26.00
N ARG A 245 -7.04 22.43 -26.45
CA ARG A 245 -8.29 22.55 -27.23
C ARG A 245 -9.51 22.69 -26.34
N LYS A 246 -9.44 22.16 -25.12
CA LYS A 246 -10.52 22.27 -24.13
C LYS A 246 -10.35 23.45 -23.19
N CYS A 247 -9.12 23.91 -22.99
CA CYS A 247 -8.84 25.02 -22.11
C CYS A 247 -9.48 26.30 -22.62
N LYS A 248 -10.27 26.98 -21.80
CA LYS A 248 -10.91 28.29 -22.08
C LYS A 248 -10.20 29.48 -21.44
N GLY A 249 -9.08 29.25 -20.79
CA GLY A 249 -8.29 30.33 -20.22
C GLY A 249 -8.98 31.03 -19.06
N CYS A 250 -9.77 30.33 -18.25
CA CYS A 250 -10.52 30.94 -17.14
C CYS A 250 -9.66 31.28 -15.92
N GLY A 251 -8.49 30.64 -15.76
CA GLY A 251 -7.56 30.92 -14.66
C GLY A 251 -7.89 30.22 -13.33
N GLU A 252 -8.95 29.40 -13.24
CA GLU A 252 -9.32 28.74 -11.97
C GLU A 252 -8.22 27.78 -11.48
N CYS A 253 -7.53 27.11 -12.38
CA CYS A 253 -6.43 26.21 -12.03
C CYS A 253 -5.23 26.94 -11.42
N LEU A 254 -4.95 28.19 -11.83
CA LEU A 254 -3.89 29.02 -11.23
C LEU A 254 -4.16 29.33 -9.75
N LYS A 255 -5.41 29.60 -9.39
CA LYS A 255 -5.79 30.01 -8.03
C LYS A 255 -5.59 28.90 -6.99
N VAL A 256 -5.65 27.65 -7.41
CA VAL A 256 -5.58 26.48 -6.51
C VAL A 256 -4.23 25.78 -6.54
N CYS A 257 -3.31 26.21 -7.42
CA CYS A 257 -1.99 25.60 -7.52
C CYS A 257 -1.08 26.12 -6.40
N GLY A 258 -0.82 25.27 -5.41
CA GLY A 258 0.08 25.61 -4.31
C GLY A 258 1.57 25.64 -4.69
N GLU A 259 1.92 25.06 -5.85
CA GLU A 259 3.30 24.96 -6.35
C GLU A 259 3.63 26.06 -7.40
N ASP A 260 2.67 26.92 -7.74
CA ASP A 260 2.80 27.94 -8.79
C ASP A 260 3.35 27.40 -10.13
N CYS A 261 3.12 26.12 -10.41
CA CYS A 261 3.66 25.43 -11.59
C CYS A 261 2.76 25.51 -12.84
N ILE A 262 1.77 26.41 -12.86
CA ILE A 262 0.87 26.58 -14.00
C ILE A 262 1.13 27.95 -14.64
N GLU A 263 1.56 27.96 -15.88
CA GLU A 263 1.69 29.16 -16.68
C GLU A 263 0.40 29.48 -17.45
N GLY A 264 0.06 30.74 -17.56
CA GLY A 264 -1.07 31.23 -18.33
C GLY A 264 -1.68 32.52 -17.78
N PHE A 265 -2.56 33.14 -18.57
CA PHE A 265 -3.35 34.32 -18.21
C PHE A 265 -4.78 34.14 -18.67
N THR A 266 -5.69 34.93 -18.13
CA THR A 266 -7.10 34.93 -18.58
C THR A 266 -7.17 35.14 -20.10
N GLY A 267 -7.87 34.25 -20.78
CA GLY A 267 -8.01 34.23 -22.24
C GLY A 267 -6.88 33.52 -22.99
N TYR A 268 -5.87 33.00 -22.28
CA TYR A 268 -4.79 32.21 -22.86
C TYR A 268 -4.88 30.77 -22.40
N ILE A 269 -4.29 29.84 -23.17
CA ILE A 269 -4.16 28.45 -22.82
C ILE A 269 -3.18 28.34 -21.64
N HIS A 270 -3.61 27.64 -20.60
CA HIS A 270 -2.76 27.34 -19.45
C HIS A 270 -1.93 26.08 -19.71
N MET A 271 -0.71 26.04 -19.18
CA MET A 271 0.23 24.94 -19.30
C MET A 271 0.79 24.59 -17.92
N ILE A 272 1.05 23.32 -17.67
CA ILE A 272 1.65 22.84 -16.42
C ILE A 272 3.12 22.55 -16.67
N GLU A 273 4.00 23.11 -15.86
CA GLU A 273 5.42 22.75 -15.80
C GLU A 273 5.55 21.48 -14.95
N ASP A 274 5.69 20.33 -15.61
CA ASP A 274 5.64 19.02 -14.98
C ASP A 274 6.75 18.78 -13.94
N ASP A 275 7.90 19.41 -14.13
CA ASP A 275 9.06 19.28 -13.23
C ASP A 275 8.82 19.92 -11.85
N TYR A 276 7.95 20.92 -11.76
CA TYR A 276 7.58 21.59 -10.52
C TYR A 276 6.22 21.12 -9.96
N CYS A 277 5.50 20.29 -10.71
CA CYS A 277 4.16 19.85 -10.34
C CYS A 277 4.19 18.71 -9.32
N SER A 278 3.60 18.92 -8.13
CA SER A 278 3.41 17.87 -7.10
C SER A 278 2.37 16.81 -7.45
N LYS A 279 1.61 17.01 -8.55
CA LYS A 279 0.57 16.10 -9.07
C LYS A 279 -0.55 15.83 -8.06
N CYS A 280 -0.94 16.87 -7.32
CA CYS A 280 -1.95 16.82 -6.26
C CYS A 280 -3.41 16.79 -6.76
N ASP A 281 -3.64 16.91 -8.07
CA ASP A 281 -4.97 16.93 -8.74
C ASP A 281 -5.88 18.12 -8.39
N ALA A 282 -5.47 19.06 -7.56
CA ALA A 282 -6.30 20.21 -7.18
C ALA A 282 -6.81 21.02 -8.38
N CYS A 283 -5.95 21.21 -9.39
CA CYS A 283 -6.32 21.94 -10.62
C CYS A 283 -7.34 21.20 -11.48
N SER A 284 -7.33 19.84 -11.48
CA SER A 284 -8.27 19.04 -12.28
C SER A 284 -9.68 19.12 -11.68
N SER A 285 -9.80 19.17 -10.35
CA SER A 285 -11.09 19.22 -9.65
C SER A 285 -11.86 20.52 -9.86
N VAL A 286 -11.14 21.65 -10.08
CA VAL A 286 -11.76 22.97 -10.29
C VAL A 286 -11.94 23.34 -11.76
N CYS A 287 -11.47 22.51 -12.70
CA CYS A 287 -11.56 22.83 -14.12
C CYS A 287 -12.98 22.62 -14.68
N PRO A 288 -13.73 23.68 -15.05
CA PRO A 288 -15.10 23.54 -15.53
C PRO A 288 -15.20 22.80 -16.86
N GLU A 289 -14.13 22.85 -17.66
CA GLU A 289 -14.08 22.21 -18.97
C GLU A 289 -13.51 20.78 -18.93
N LYS A 290 -13.16 20.28 -17.74
CA LYS A 290 -12.45 18.99 -17.57
C LYS A 290 -11.27 18.84 -18.55
N ALA A 291 -10.54 19.95 -18.73
CA ALA A 291 -9.41 20.02 -19.66
C ALA A 291 -8.13 19.44 -19.04
N ILE A 292 -8.09 19.21 -17.72
CA ILE A 292 -6.90 18.80 -16.96
C ILE A 292 -7.02 17.33 -16.56
N TYR A 293 -6.01 16.54 -16.90
CA TYR A 293 -5.99 15.11 -16.56
C TYR A 293 -4.55 14.57 -16.50
N LYS A 294 -4.39 13.41 -15.85
CA LYS A 294 -3.11 12.66 -15.79
C LYS A 294 -2.84 11.94 -17.10
N VAL A 295 -1.61 12.01 -17.56
CA VAL A 295 -1.09 11.29 -18.72
C VAL A 295 0.00 10.33 -18.26
N LYS A 296 -0.10 9.06 -18.65
CA LYS A 296 0.87 7.99 -18.32
C LYS A 296 2.00 7.88 -19.36
N GLU A 297 1.76 8.40 -20.53
CA GLU A 297 2.66 8.33 -21.69
C GLU A 297 3.32 9.68 -21.94
N LYS A 298 4.08 9.77 -23.05
CA LYS A 298 4.66 11.04 -23.50
C LYS A 298 3.60 12.11 -23.61
N LEU A 299 3.87 13.27 -23.00
CA LEU A 299 2.98 14.42 -23.05
C LEU A 299 2.57 14.75 -24.49
N PRO A 300 1.28 14.92 -24.77
CA PRO A 300 0.83 15.43 -26.03
C PRO A 300 1.41 16.81 -26.31
N LYS A 301 1.43 17.20 -27.58
CA LYS A 301 2.01 18.49 -27.98
C LYS A 301 1.32 19.65 -27.24
N LEU A 302 2.13 20.48 -26.62
CA LEU A 302 1.73 21.73 -25.99
C LEU A 302 2.09 22.91 -26.91
N PRO A 303 1.49 24.09 -26.70
CA PRO A 303 1.94 25.32 -27.34
C PRO A 303 3.40 25.63 -26.95
N ASP A 304 4.23 26.05 -27.92
CA ASP A 304 5.62 26.44 -27.67
C ASP A 304 5.75 27.86 -27.06
N ARG A 305 4.64 28.58 -26.94
CA ARG A 305 4.55 29.93 -26.38
C ARG A 305 3.15 30.21 -25.86
N LEU A 306 3.00 31.23 -25.06
CA LEU A 306 1.68 31.70 -24.61
C LEU A 306 0.76 31.94 -25.80
N THR A 307 -0.27 31.10 -25.90
CA THR A 307 -1.19 31.05 -27.04
C THR A 307 -2.61 31.38 -26.58
N ARG A 308 -3.29 32.27 -27.31
CA ARG A 308 -4.70 32.59 -27.01
C ARG A 308 -5.60 31.35 -27.25
N VAL A 309 -6.63 31.25 -26.44
CA VAL A 309 -7.66 30.24 -26.61
C VAL A 309 -8.23 30.26 -28.03
N GLY A 310 -8.39 29.08 -28.63
CA GLY A 310 -8.87 28.90 -30.00
C GLY A 310 -7.81 29.03 -31.11
N PHE A 311 -6.59 29.45 -30.79
CA PHE A 311 -5.53 29.60 -31.79
C PHE A 311 -4.50 28.45 -31.83
N PHE A 312 -4.67 27.45 -31.01
CA PHE A 312 -3.80 26.26 -31.04
C PHE A 312 -4.20 25.34 -32.21
N LYS A 313 -3.36 25.31 -33.25
CA LYS A 313 -3.51 24.41 -34.40
C LYS A 313 -2.58 23.22 -34.23
N ARG A 314 -3.13 22.00 -34.42
CA ARG A 314 -2.33 20.78 -34.53
C ARG A 314 -1.63 20.79 -35.88
N PHE A 315 -0.31 20.80 -35.92
CA PHE A 315 0.46 20.43 -37.11
C PHE A 315 0.78 18.95 -37.05
#